data_a457f51ad5a22417d806f4a3eedd99b3
#
_entry.id   a457f51ad5a22417d806f4a3eedd99b3
#
_cell.length_a   1.000
_cell.length_b   1.000
_cell.length_c   1.000
_cell.angle_alpha   90.00
_cell.angle_beta   90.00
_cell.angle_gamma   90.00
#
_symmetry.space_group_name_H-M   'P 1'
#
loop_
_entity.id
_entity.type
_entity.pdbx_description
1 polymer ?
#
loop_
_entity_poly.entity_id
_entity_poly.type
_entity_poly.pdbx_seq_one_letter_code
_entity_poly.pdbx_strand_id
1 'polypeptide(L)'
;MKLHLNTDAGQLLFTGYGADHVLINGHRFDAGLLLTSRGVEIAPWAGQDFAALTVAHFEWVASRELDILLLGTGARLRFPHPSLTRALVEAQIGLEVMDIGALCRTYNILAAEGRSVGAAVLIEPVVGD
;
A
#
# COMPACT_ATOMS: atom_id res chain seq x y z
N MET A 1 -13.66 -1.78 1.81
CA MET A 1 -14.44 -0.88 0.94
C MET A 1 -13.55 -0.37 -0.18
N LYS A 2 -14.06 -0.42 -1.38
CA LYS A 2 -13.32 0.03 -2.56
C LYS A 2 -13.82 1.40 -2.98
N LEU A 3 -12.88 2.33 -3.18
CA LEU A 3 -13.20 3.69 -3.61
C LEU A 3 -12.73 3.90 -5.04
N HIS A 4 -13.58 4.52 -5.84
CA HIS A 4 -13.25 4.89 -7.21
C HIS A 4 -13.09 6.41 -7.27
N LEU A 5 -11.86 6.87 -7.52
CA LEU A 5 -11.60 8.28 -7.69
C LEU A 5 -11.77 8.62 -9.16
N ASN A 6 -12.56 9.65 -9.43
CA ASN A 6 -12.76 10.11 -10.79
C ASN A 6 -11.56 10.95 -11.20
N THR A 7 -10.78 10.44 -12.16
CA THR A 7 -9.62 11.17 -12.67
C THR A 7 -9.69 11.22 -14.18
N ASP A 8 -9.80 12.41 -14.71
CA ASP A 8 -9.80 12.61 -16.16
C ASP A 8 -8.44 12.30 -16.78
N ALA A 9 -7.39 12.30 -15.97
CA ALA A 9 -6.03 11.99 -16.40
C ALA A 9 -5.73 10.49 -16.45
N GLY A 10 -6.63 9.65 -15.93
CA GLY A 10 -6.56 8.20 -16.06
C GLY A 10 -5.81 7.47 -14.96
N GLN A 11 -4.76 8.01 -14.37
CA GLN A 11 -3.98 7.30 -13.35
C GLN A 11 -4.20 7.84 -11.96
N LEU A 12 -4.23 6.91 -10.98
CA LEU A 12 -4.21 7.26 -9.57
C LEU A 12 -2.76 7.28 -9.11
N LEU A 13 -2.31 8.42 -8.62
CA LEU A 13 -0.93 8.60 -8.19
C LEU A 13 -0.91 9.24 -6.81
N PHE A 14 0.16 8.98 -6.07
CA PHE A 14 0.38 9.68 -4.81
C PHE A 14 0.81 11.11 -5.11
N THR A 15 0.09 12.06 -4.50
CA THR A 15 0.39 13.50 -4.67
C THR A 15 0.94 14.13 -3.39
N GLY A 16 1.04 13.35 -2.31
CA GLY A 16 1.62 13.82 -1.07
C GLY A 16 1.54 12.77 0.01
N TYR A 17 2.23 13.01 1.10
CA TYR A 17 2.19 12.11 2.26
C TYR A 17 2.63 12.86 3.52
N GLY A 18 2.30 12.27 4.67
CA GLY A 18 2.76 12.72 5.97
C GLY A 18 2.86 11.53 6.91
N ALA A 19 3.09 11.80 8.18
CA ALA A 19 3.25 10.72 9.17
C ALA A 19 1.95 9.92 9.37
N ASP A 20 0.81 10.55 9.12
CA ASP A 20 -0.51 9.99 9.43
C ASP A 20 -1.45 9.91 8.22
N HIS A 21 -0.94 10.14 7.01
CA HIS A 21 -1.81 10.16 5.84
C HIS A 21 -1.03 10.05 4.54
N VAL A 22 -1.77 9.76 3.46
CA VAL A 22 -1.29 9.93 2.10
C VAL A 22 -2.33 10.70 1.31
N LEU A 23 -1.88 11.37 0.25
CA LEU A 23 -2.76 12.02 -0.71
C LEU A 23 -2.67 11.25 -2.02
N ILE A 24 -3.82 10.87 -2.56
CA ILE A 24 -3.93 10.20 -3.86
C ILE A 24 -4.79 11.08 -4.74
N ASN A 25 -4.21 11.59 -5.81
CA ASN A 25 -4.85 12.57 -6.70
C ASN A 25 -5.50 13.72 -5.91
N GLY A 26 -4.80 14.19 -4.86
CA GLY A 26 -5.26 15.27 -4.01
C GLY A 26 -6.24 14.87 -2.92
N HIS A 27 -6.72 13.63 -2.90
CA HIS A 27 -7.64 13.16 -1.86
C HIS A 27 -6.87 12.57 -0.69
N ARG A 28 -7.24 12.97 0.52
CA ARG A 28 -6.57 12.54 1.74
C ARG A 28 -7.12 11.20 2.24
N PHE A 29 -6.20 10.29 2.57
CA PHE A 29 -6.51 9.02 3.23
C PHE A 29 -5.67 8.91 4.50
N ASP A 30 -6.31 8.64 5.63
CA ASP A 30 -5.63 8.51 6.92
C ASP A 30 -5.81 7.11 7.54
N ALA A 31 -6.20 6.15 6.74
CA ALA A 31 -6.30 4.74 7.13
C ALA A 31 -5.48 3.89 6.16
N GLY A 32 -4.94 2.78 6.65
CA GLY A 32 -4.18 1.86 5.81
C GLY A 32 -4.97 1.41 4.58
N LEU A 33 -4.30 1.33 3.45
CA LEU A 33 -4.96 1.07 2.17
C LEU A 33 -4.08 0.30 1.20
N LEU A 34 -4.71 -0.19 0.15
CA LEU A 34 -4.02 -0.73 -1.01
C LEU A 34 -4.41 0.09 -2.22
N LEU A 35 -3.42 0.68 -2.89
CA LEU A 35 -3.61 1.40 -4.14
C LEU A 35 -3.13 0.52 -5.29
N THR A 36 -4.00 0.34 -6.30
CA THR A 36 -3.64 -0.32 -7.55
C THR A 36 -4.20 0.50 -8.70
N SER A 37 -3.93 0.08 -9.92
CA SER A 37 -4.52 0.74 -11.10
C SER A 37 -6.05 0.67 -11.11
N ARG A 38 -6.64 -0.22 -10.31
CA ARG A 38 -8.08 -0.41 -10.25
C ARG A 38 -8.77 0.47 -9.20
N GLY A 39 -8.01 1.15 -8.36
CA GLY A 39 -8.57 2.03 -7.36
C GLY A 39 -7.93 1.88 -6.00
N VAL A 40 -8.56 2.49 -5.01
CA VAL A 40 -8.13 2.46 -3.62
C VAL A 40 -9.05 1.53 -2.84
N GLU A 41 -8.46 0.61 -2.08
CA GLU A 41 -9.21 -0.24 -1.16
C GLU A 41 -8.71 0.03 0.26
N ILE A 42 -9.64 0.31 1.16
CA ILE A 42 -9.28 0.39 2.58
C ILE A 42 -8.91 -1.02 3.03
N ALA A 43 -7.73 -1.14 3.61
CA ALA A 43 -7.13 -2.43 3.87
C ALA A 43 -7.64 -3.07 5.16
N PRO A 44 -7.57 -4.42 5.27
CA PRO A 44 -7.95 -5.09 6.51
C PRO A 44 -7.03 -4.74 7.70
N TRP A 45 -5.83 -4.18 7.43
CA TRP A 45 -4.96 -3.70 8.51
C TRP A 45 -5.23 -2.25 8.91
N ALA A 46 -6.24 -1.61 8.34
CA ALA A 46 -6.56 -0.22 8.66
C ALA A 46 -6.80 -0.06 10.17
N GLY A 47 -6.17 0.95 10.76
CA GLY A 47 -6.28 1.19 12.20
C GLY A 47 -5.33 0.35 13.05
N GLN A 48 -4.48 -0.47 12.44
CA GLN A 48 -3.55 -1.33 13.15
C GLN A 48 -2.10 -0.91 12.89
N ASP A 49 -1.20 -1.37 13.76
CA ASP A 49 0.22 -1.08 13.60
C ASP A 49 0.93 -2.22 12.86
N PHE A 50 2.23 -2.02 12.63
CA PHE A 50 3.05 -2.99 11.90
C PHE A 50 3.04 -4.37 12.58
N ALA A 51 3.08 -4.41 13.91
CA ALA A 51 3.12 -5.66 14.64
C ALA A 51 1.85 -6.48 14.48
N ALA A 52 0.75 -5.86 14.09
CA ALA A 52 -0.54 -6.54 13.91
C ALA A 52 -0.71 -7.15 12.52
N LEU A 53 0.26 -7.00 11.61
CA LEU A 53 0.17 -7.62 10.29
C LEU A 53 0.15 -9.14 10.41
N THR A 54 -0.71 -9.77 9.62
CA THR A 54 -0.94 -11.21 9.69
C THR A 54 -0.81 -11.86 8.31
N VAL A 55 -0.74 -13.20 8.32
CA VAL A 55 -0.77 -14.00 7.08
C VAL A 55 -2.01 -13.65 6.25
N ALA A 56 -3.16 -13.52 6.90
CA ALA A 56 -4.42 -13.22 6.19
C ALA A 56 -4.37 -11.88 5.46
N HIS A 57 -3.67 -10.89 6.00
CA HIS A 57 -3.49 -9.59 5.33
C HIS A 57 -2.78 -9.77 3.98
N PHE A 58 -1.72 -10.56 3.94
CA PHE A 58 -0.97 -10.78 2.70
C PHE A 58 -1.70 -11.71 1.74
N GLU A 59 -2.51 -12.65 2.25
CA GLU A 59 -3.39 -13.44 1.41
C GLU A 59 -4.42 -12.55 0.71
N TRP A 60 -4.94 -11.58 1.43
CA TRP A 60 -5.87 -10.61 0.87
C TRP A 60 -5.24 -9.82 -0.28
N VAL A 61 -3.99 -9.39 -0.10
CA VAL A 61 -3.25 -8.70 -1.17
C VAL A 61 -2.99 -9.64 -2.35
N ALA A 62 -2.62 -10.88 -2.07
CA ALA A 62 -2.23 -11.85 -3.10
C ALA A 62 -3.35 -12.16 -4.11
N SER A 63 -4.60 -11.91 -3.72
CA SER A 63 -5.75 -12.12 -4.62
C SER A 63 -5.91 -11.02 -5.67
N ARG A 64 -5.03 -10.01 -5.71
CA ARG A 64 -5.16 -8.83 -6.56
C ARG A 64 -4.44 -8.92 -7.91
N GLU A 65 -3.83 -10.03 -8.24
CA GLU A 65 -3.17 -10.21 -9.55
C GLU A 65 -2.11 -9.13 -9.84
N LEU A 66 -1.21 -8.95 -8.92
CA LEU A 66 -0.13 -7.97 -9.06
C LEU A 66 1.15 -8.64 -9.51
N ASP A 67 2.03 -7.91 -10.20
CA ASP A 67 3.40 -8.35 -10.47
C ASP A 67 4.30 -8.04 -9.29
N ILE A 68 4.07 -6.89 -8.66
CA ILE A 68 4.89 -6.44 -7.53
C ILE A 68 4.02 -5.72 -6.51
N LEU A 69 4.30 -5.97 -5.24
CA LEU A 69 3.72 -5.25 -4.12
C LEU A 69 4.79 -4.41 -3.46
N LEU A 70 4.52 -3.12 -3.33
CA LEU A 70 5.32 -2.21 -2.53
C LEU A 70 4.64 -2.09 -1.17
N LEU A 71 5.38 -2.36 -0.10
CA LEU A 71 4.87 -2.23 1.26
C LEU A 71 5.53 -1.03 1.93
N GLY A 72 4.73 -0.02 2.24
CA GLY A 72 5.20 1.17 2.95
C GLY A 72 4.95 1.04 4.43
N THR A 73 6.02 1.03 5.23
CA THR A 73 5.96 0.74 6.65
C THR A 73 5.99 2.00 7.54
N GLY A 74 5.51 3.11 7.00
CA GLY A 74 5.42 4.36 7.76
C GLY A 74 6.69 5.18 7.70
N ALA A 75 6.98 5.91 8.76
CA ALA A 75 8.12 6.83 8.80
C ALA A 75 9.46 6.11 8.81
N ARG A 76 9.49 4.84 9.23
CA ARG A 76 10.73 4.07 9.26
C ARG A 76 10.54 2.71 8.61
N LEU A 77 11.65 2.20 8.08
CA LEU A 77 11.69 0.92 7.40
C LEU A 77 11.62 -0.23 8.39
N ARG A 78 10.69 -1.15 8.18
CA ARG A 78 10.55 -2.36 8.97
C ARG A 78 10.16 -3.52 8.04
N PHE A 79 10.82 -4.67 8.21
CA PHE A 79 10.57 -5.83 7.35
C PHE A 79 9.63 -6.81 8.03
N PRO A 80 8.53 -7.23 7.36
CA PRO A 80 7.68 -8.28 7.91
C PRO A 80 8.43 -9.60 7.94
N HIS A 81 8.10 -10.45 8.91
CA HIS A 81 8.71 -11.79 8.97
C HIS A 81 8.33 -12.57 7.71
N PRO A 82 9.28 -13.32 7.10
CA PRO A 82 8.99 -14.07 5.87
C PRO A 82 7.81 -15.03 5.98
N SER A 83 7.52 -15.54 7.17
CA SER A 83 6.35 -16.42 7.36
C SER A 83 5.02 -15.73 7.06
N LEU A 84 4.98 -14.39 7.14
CA LEU A 84 3.75 -13.64 6.87
C LEU A 84 3.51 -13.47 5.37
N THR A 85 4.55 -13.48 4.56
CA THR A 85 4.48 -13.10 3.15
C THR A 85 4.48 -14.27 2.19
N ARG A 86 4.30 -15.49 2.70
CA ARG A 86 4.31 -16.70 1.88
C ARG A 86 3.31 -16.64 0.73
N ALA A 87 2.12 -16.10 0.97
CA ALA A 87 1.08 -16.01 -0.06
C ALA A 87 1.55 -15.21 -1.27
N LEU A 88 2.37 -14.18 -1.06
CA LEU A 88 2.93 -13.39 -2.16
C LEU A 88 3.90 -14.23 -2.99
N VAL A 89 4.75 -15.00 -2.33
CA VAL A 89 5.70 -15.89 -3.01
C VAL A 89 4.95 -16.92 -3.86
N GLU A 90 3.93 -17.54 -3.28
CA GLU A 90 3.12 -18.55 -3.97
C GLU A 90 2.38 -17.96 -5.17
N ALA A 91 1.95 -16.70 -5.06
CA ALA A 91 1.28 -15.99 -6.15
C ALA A 91 2.25 -15.36 -7.15
N GLN A 92 3.56 -15.54 -6.93
CA GLN A 92 4.61 -14.95 -7.78
C GLN A 92 4.56 -13.43 -7.82
N ILE A 93 4.22 -12.82 -6.70
CA ILE A 93 4.20 -11.37 -6.54
C ILE A 93 5.50 -10.95 -5.87
N GLY A 94 6.28 -10.10 -6.53
CA GLY A 94 7.49 -9.54 -5.93
C GLY A 94 7.13 -8.61 -4.78
N LEU A 95 7.93 -8.60 -3.72
CA LEU A 95 7.71 -7.73 -2.57
C LEU A 95 8.91 -6.80 -2.39
N GLU A 96 8.62 -5.52 -2.33
CA GLU A 96 9.61 -4.48 -1.98
C GLU A 96 9.11 -3.73 -0.76
N VAL A 97 9.93 -3.64 0.27
CA VAL A 97 9.57 -2.97 1.52
C VAL A 97 10.34 -1.67 1.63
N MET A 98 9.63 -0.60 1.99
CA MET A 98 10.24 0.73 2.03
C MET A 98 9.47 1.65 2.99
N ASP A 99 10.05 2.80 3.31
CA ASP A 99 9.32 3.81 4.07
C ASP A 99 8.27 4.48 3.19
N ILE A 100 7.39 5.28 3.81
CA ILE A 100 6.25 5.86 3.11
C ILE A 100 6.65 6.80 1.97
N GLY A 101 7.71 7.58 2.16
CA GLY A 101 8.16 8.51 1.12
C GLY A 101 8.68 7.79 -0.10
N ALA A 102 9.49 6.74 0.12
CA ALA A 102 10.01 5.92 -0.97
C ALA A 102 8.88 5.19 -1.68
N LEU A 103 7.88 4.72 -0.93
CA LEU A 103 6.70 4.05 -1.49
C LEU A 103 6.01 4.94 -2.51
N CYS A 104 5.71 6.16 -2.13
CA CYS A 104 4.97 7.08 -2.99
C CYS A 104 5.72 7.37 -4.29
N ARG A 105 7.04 7.59 -4.19
CA ARG A 105 7.86 7.87 -5.37
C ARG A 105 7.96 6.64 -6.27
N THR A 106 8.24 5.48 -5.68
CA THR A 106 8.42 4.24 -6.44
C THR A 106 7.13 3.82 -7.12
N TYR A 107 6.01 3.88 -6.39
CA TYR A 107 4.72 3.52 -6.98
C TYR A 107 4.43 4.38 -8.22
N ASN A 108 4.61 5.69 -8.10
CA ASN A 108 4.29 6.60 -9.19
C ASN A 108 5.13 6.31 -10.44
N ILE A 109 6.40 5.96 -10.25
CA ILE A 109 7.28 5.61 -11.38
C ILE A 109 6.80 4.33 -12.05
N LEU A 110 6.54 3.28 -11.28
CA LEU A 110 6.14 1.98 -11.82
C LEU A 110 4.76 2.05 -12.48
N ALA A 111 3.83 2.77 -11.87
CA ALA A 111 2.49 2.94 -12.43
C ALA A 111 2.55 3.69 -13.76
N ALA A 112 3.40 4.71 -13.87
CA ALA A 112 3.58 5.47 -15.11
C ALA A 112 4.19 4.62 -16.22
N GLU A 113 4.92 3.55 -15.84
CA GLU A 113 5.48 2.60 -16.79
C GLU A 113 4.50 1.52 -17.22
N GLY A 114 3.27 1.55 -16.68
CA GLY A 114 2.25 0.55 -17.00
C GLY A 114 2.43 -0.77 -16.28
N ARG A 115 3.23 -0.80 -15.21
CA ARG A 115 3.47 -2.02 -14.42
C ARG A 115 2.24 -2.36 -13.57
N SER A 116 1.98 -3.65 -13.40
CA SER A 116 0.92 -4.11 -12.48
C SER A 116 1.47 -4.08 -11.06
N VAL A 117 1.37 -2.92 -10.42
CA VAL A 117 1.94 -2.66 -9.12
C VAL A 117 0.86 -2.31 -8.11
N GLY A 118 1.03 -2.78 -6.88
CA GLY A 118 0.18 -2.39 -5.76
C GLY A 118 1.01 -1.70 -4.70
N ALA A 119 0.43 -0.70 -4.06
CA ALA A 119 1.04 -0.02 -2.92
C ALA A 119 0.22 -0.31 -1.67
N ALA A 120 0.77 -1.12 -0.79
CA ALA A 120 0.18 -1.39 0.53
C ALA A 120 0.72 -0.35 1.50
N VAL A 121 -0.16 0.51 1.96
CA VAL A 121 0.21 1.62 2.84
C VAL A 121 -0.20 1.27 4.26
N LEU A 122 0.76 1.27 5.16
CA LEU A 122 0.52 1.11 6.58
C LEU A 122 0.52 2.50 7.21
N ILE A 123 -0.63 2.89 7.75
CA ILE A 123 -0.75 4.14 8.48
C ILE A 123 -1.08 3.76 9.92
N GLU A 124 -0.09 3.86 10.77
CA GLU A 124 -0.26 3.45 12.15
C GLU A 124 -1.07 4.47 12.93
N PRO A 125 -1.91 4.01 13.88
CA PRO A 125 -2.67 4.93 14.71
C PRO A 125 -1.72 5.85 15.49
N VAL A 126 -2.12 7.10 15.63
CA VAL A 126 -1.40 8.03 16.50
C VAL A 126 -1.66 7.61 17.93
N VAL A 127 -0.60 7.30 18.65
CA VAL A 127 -0.72 6.96 20.07
C VAL A 127 -0.77 8.27 20.83
N GLY A 128 -1.93 8.55 21.41
CA GLY A 128 -2.10 9.73 22.24
C GLY A 128 -1.40 9.55 23.59
N ASP A 129 -0.98 10.63 24.16
CA ASP A 129 -0.38 10.62 25.51
C ASP A 129 -1.44 10.45 26.57
#